data_b77dface278af829e5401df094f9a3d0
#
_entry.id   b77dface278af829e5401df094f9a3d0
#
_cell.length_a   1.000
_cell.length_b   1.000
_cell.length_c   1.000
_cell.angle_alpha   90.00
_cell.angle_beta   90.00
_cell.angle_gamma   90.00
#
_symmetry.space_group_name_H-M   'P 1'
#
loop_
_entity.id
_entity.type
_entity.pdbx_description
1 polymer ?
#
loop_
_entity_poly.entity_id
_entity_poly.type
_entity_poly.pdbx_seq_one_letter_code
_entity_poly.pdbx_strand_id
1 'polypeptide(L)'
;MANVEKYSWNVQINGVMYLVEYTRGSIYINGGEAYKLRSLERKKKFWIPKTTYTVPLAGKELTLVISQLDGVVLLMDGIDMRTGQQYQAPKLPGWTVVFYVLYIVNLFGVLGGALGALINMSMAVATTSVANSKKMSSGKKLAICIAMYVTTTVLDFVIAIAVTKYLRRC
;
A
#
# COMPACT_ATOMS: atom_id res chain seq x y z
N MET A 1 15.86 0.56 -18.38
CA MET A 1 15.74 1.88 -17.71
C MET A 1 14.47 1.87 -16.90
N ALA A 2 14.53 1.97 -15.57
CA ALA A 2 13.35 2.01 -14.72
C ALA A 2 12.58 3.31 -15.01
N ASN A 3 11.31 3.17 -15.36
CA ASN A 3 10.44 4.31 -15.61
C ASN A 3 10.28 5.06 -14.29
N VAL A 4 10.87 6.25 -14.18
CA VAL A 4 10.80 7.06 -12.96
C VAL A 4 9.42 7.70 -12.93
N GLU A 5 8.55 7.18 -12.08
CA GLU A 5 7.24 7.81 -11.87
C GLU A 5 7.44 9.23 -11.35
N LYS A 6 7.05 10.19 -12.18
CA LYS A 6 7.02 11.62 -11.86
C LYS A 6 5.57 12.03 -11.66
N TYR A 7 5.28 12.60 -10.51
CA TYR A 7 3.96 13.16 -10.20
C TYR A 7 4.08 14.68 -10.19
N SER A 8 3.09 15.37 -10.77
CA SER A 8 3.04 16.83 -10.80
C SER A 8 1.64 17.35 -10.50
N TRP A 9 1.57 18.45 -9.79
CA TRP A 9 0.33 19.15 -9.41
C TRP A 9 0.51 20.65 -9.59
N ASN A 10 -0.52 21.32 -10.12
CA ASN A 10 -0.62 22.77 -10.10
C ASN A 10 -1.44 23.18 -8.88
N VAL A 11 -0.83 23.90 -7.96
CA VAL A 11 -1.44 24.31 -6.70
C VAL A 11 -1.55 25.84 -6.69
N GLN A 12 -2.76 26.38 -6.51
CA GLN A 12 -2.96 27.81 -6.38
C GLN A 12 -3.05 28.20 -4.91
N ILE A 13 -2.17 29.11 -4.46
CA ILE A 13 -2.18 29.65 -3.11
C ILE A 13 -2.10 31.16 -3.21
N ASN A 14 -3.05 31.88 -2.60
CA ASN A 14 -3.11 33.35 -2.58
C ASN A 14 -3.03 33.97 -3.99
N GLY A 15 -3.65 33.32 -4.99
CA GLY A 15 -3.64 33.80 -6.39
C GLY A 15 -2.38 33.44 -7.18
N VAL A 16 -1.35 32.87 -6.55
CA VAL A 16 -0.11 32.45 -7.20
C VAL A 16 -0.16 30.96 -7.51
N MET A 17 0.23 30.58 -8.72
CA MET A 17 0.33 29.20 -9.15
C MET A 17 1.69 28.62 -8.83
N TYR A 18 1.71 27.45 -8.19
CA TYR A 18 2.92 26.70 -7.87
C TYR A 18 2.86 25.33 -8.57
N LEU A 19 3.92 24.98 -9.30
CA LEU A 19 4.11 23.62 -9.81
C LEU A 19 4.83 22.79 -8.74
N VAL A 20 4.14 21.83 -8.16
CA VAL A 20 4.69 20.89 -7.18
C VAL A 20 4.95 19.57 -7.89
N GLU A 21 6.19 19.11 -7.87
CA GLU A 21 6.60 17.86 -8.50
C GLU A 21 7.19 16.89 -7.47
N TYR A 22 6.84 15.64 -7.56
CA TYR A 22 7.44 14.58 -6.74
C TYR A 22 8.14 13.55 -7.61
N THR A 23 9.38 13.27 -7.30
CA THR A 23 10.15 12.22 -7.97
C THR A 23 11.24 11.66 -7.04
N ARG A 24 11.43 10.35 -7.03
CA ARG A 24 12.51 9.66 -6.28
C ARG A 24 12.68 10.08 -4.81
N GLY A 25 11.59 10.36 -4.10
CA GLY A 25 11.66 10.74 -2.68
C GLY A 25 12.06 12.19 -2.43
N SER A 26 11.95 13.04 -3.43
CA SER A 26 12.15 14.49 -3.35
C SER A 26 10.96 15.24 -3.94
N ILE A 27 10.67 16.41 -3.38
CA ILE A 27 9.64 17.33 -3.85
C ILE A 27 10.34 18.55 -4.40
N TYR A 28 9.90 19.01 -5.56
CA TYR A 28 10.37 20.24 -6.21
C TYR A 28 9.21 21.22 -6.30
N ILE A 29 9.48 22.49 -6.04
CA ILE A 29 8.51 23.55 -6.17
C ILE A 29 9.02 24.51 -7.23
N ASN A 30 8.25 24.72 -8.32
CA ASN A 30 8.60 25.55 -9.47
C ASN A 30 10.00 25.22 -10.06
N GLY A 31 10.41 23.94 -10.03
CA GLY A 31 11.72 23.51 -10.49
C GLY A 31 12.91 23.99 -9.64
N GLY A 32 12.65 24.57 -8.47
CA GLY A 32 13.67 25.04 -7.54
C GLY A 32 14.35 23.92 -6.72
N GLU A 33 14.85 24.26 -5.54
CA GLU A 33 15.53 23.30 -4.67
C GLU A 33 14.67 22.11 -4.26
N ALA A 34 15.31 20.95 -4.16
CA ALA A 34 14.65 19.71 -3.79
C ALA A 34 14.45 19.60 -2.28
N TYR A 35 13.21 19.49 -1.83
CA TYR A 35 12.91 19.08 -0.46
C TYR A 35 12.96 17.56 -0.37
N LYS A 36 13.96 17.01 0.31
CA LYS A 36 14.05 15.56 0.54
C LYS A 36 12.96 15.12 1.52
N LEU A 37 12.22 14.05 1.23
CA LEU A 37 11.19 13.54 2.15
C LEU A 37 11.71 13.24 3.56
N ARG A 38 13.01 12.92 3.68
CA ARG A 38 13.65 12.62 4.98
C ARG A 38 13.75 13.85 5.89
N SER A 39 13.75 15.07 5.34
CA SER A 39 13.81 16.31 6.11
C SER A 39 12.44 16.87 6.45
N LEU A 40 11.36 16.29 5.92
CA LEU A 40 10.00 16.73 6.17
C LEU A 40 9.38 16.00 7.37
N GLU A 41 8.46 16.69 8.06
CA GLU A 41 7.68 16.08 9.13
C GLU A 41 6.89 14.88 8.56
N ARG A 42 7.08 13.72 9.19
CA ARG A 42 6.50 12.46 8.75
C ARG A 42 5.55 11.88 9.78
N LYS A 43 4.31 11.60 9.37
CA LYS A 43 3.33 10.87 10.19
C LYS A 43 3.07 9.49 9.56
N LYS A 44 3.38 8.43 10.31
CA LYS A 44 3.14 7.03 9.91
C LYS A 44 2.14 6.40 10.86
N LYS A 45 1.04 5.86 10.33
CA LYS A 45 0.11 5.03 11.12
C LYS A 45 0.45 3.56 10.90
N PHE A 46 0.66 2.82 12.01
CA PHE A 46 1.10 1.42 11.96
C PHE A 46 0.16 0.49 11.18
N TRP A 47 -1.15 0.71 11.32
CA TRP A 47 -2.18 -0.16 10.71
C TRP A 47 -2.59 0.20 9.27
N ILE A 48 -2.08 1.28 8.72
CA ILE A 48 -2.43 1.73 7.37
C ILE A 48 -1.13 1.86 6.59
N PRO A 49 -0.96 1.15 5.45
CA PRO A 49 0.26 1.22 4.64
C PRO A 49 0.34 2.56 3.89
N LYS A 50 0.25 3.66 4.63
CA LYS A 50 0.42 5.01 4.11
C LYS A 50 1.35 5.82 5.00
N THR A 51 2.16 6.65 4.35
CA THR A 51 3.01 7.64 5.01
C THR A 51 2.57 9.02 4.53
N THR A 52 2.42 9.95 5.46
CA THR A 52 2.09 11.34 5.14
C THR A 52 3.27 12.22 5.47
N TYR A 53 3.53 13.21 4.62
CA TYR A 53 4.57 14.21 4.81
C TYR A 53 3.94 15.59 4.74
N THR A 54 4.33 16.47 5.65
CA THR A 54 3.91 17.87 5.65
C THR A 54 4.88 18.68 4.80
N VAL A 55 4.38 19.34 3.77
CA VAL A 55 5.15 20.17 2.83
C VAL A 55 4.74 21.60 3.02
N PRO A 56 5.59 22.46 3.62
CA PRO A 56 5.30 23.88 3.77
C PRO A 56 5.39 24.58 2.41
N LEU A 57 4.37 25.33 2.04
CA LEU A 57 4.34 26.11 0.80
C LEU A 57 3.57 27.42 0.99
N ALA A 58 4.23 28.56 0.80
CA ALA A 58 3.63 29.89 0.84
C ALA A 58 2.74 30.16 2.08
N GLY A 59 3.19 29.72 3.26
CA GLY A 59 2.46 29.89 4.53
C GLY A 59 1.32 28.89 4.75
N LYS A 60 1.11 27.95 3.82
CA LYS A 60 0.18 26.83 3.97
C LYS A 60 0.91 25.49 4.10
N GLU A 61 0.24 24.51 4.68
CA GLU A 61 0.73 23.14 4.80
C GLU A 61 0.03 22.25 3.78
N LEU A 62 0.79 21.73 2.84
CA LEU A 62 0.33 20.67 1.96
C LEU A 62 0.66 19.32 2.59
N THR A 63 -0.20 18.33 2.36
CA THR A 63 0.02 16.97 2.82
C THR A 63 0.29 16.05 1.64
N LEU A 64 1.53 15.55 1.52
CA LEU A 64 1.85 14.50 0.56
C LEU A 64 1.55 13.14 1.18
N VAL A 65 0.65 12.39 0.58
CA VAL A 65 0.29 11.04 0.98
C VAL A 65 0.94 10.07 0.02
N ILE A 66 1.78 9.18 0.55
CA ILE A 66 2.37 8.06 -0.21
C ILE A 66 1.74 6.78 0.33
N SER A 67 1.00 6.08 -0.51
CA SER A 67 0.29 4.87 -0.17
C SER A 67 0.52 3.81 -1.24
N GLN A 68 0.68 2.55 -0.82
CA GLN A 68 0.71 1.42 -1.76
C GLN A 68 -0.63 1.23 -2.49
N LEU A 69 -1.71 1.80 -1.97
CA LEU A 69 -3.07 1.61 -2.48
C LEU A 69 -3.49 2.69 -3.47
N ASP A 70 -3.10 3.96 -3.22
CA ASP A 70 -3.47 5.13 -4.01
C ASP A 70 -2.32 5.71 -4.82
N GLY A 71 -1.10 5.21 -4.60
CA GLY A 71 0.10 5.83 -5.13
C GLY A 71 0.46 7.10 -4.35
N VAL A 72 0.79 8.15 -5.08
CA VAL A 72 1.18 9.45 -4.50
C VAL A 72 0.08 10.47 -4.76
N VAL A 73 -0.42 11.08 -3.68
CA VAL A 73 -1.48 12.09 -3.70
C VAL A 73 -1.04 13.33 -2.94
N LEU A 74 -1.21 14.50 -3.52
CA LEU A 74 -0.98 15.78 -2.84
C LEU A 74 -2.32 16.36 -2.40
N LEU A 75 -2.42 16.72 -1.13
CA LEU A 75 -3.62 17.29 -0.52
C LEU A 75 -3.35 18.72 -0.04
N MET A 76 -4.33 19.58 -0.22
CA MET A 76 -4.42 20.87 0.43
C MET A 76 -5.77 20.96 1.15
N ASP A 77 -5.75 21.22 2.44
CA ASP A 77 -6.94 21.26 3.30
C ASP A 77 -7.84 20.00 3.17
N GLY A 78 -7.21 18.82 2.94
CA GLY A 78 -7.91 17.54 2.76
C GLY A 78 -8.48 17.30 1.36
N ILE A 79 -8.27 18.23 0.42
CA ILE A 79 -8.71 18.12 -0.98
C ILE A 79 -7.56 17.57 -1.82
N ASP A 80 -7.83 16.55 -2.63
CA ASP A 80 -6.88 16.00 -3.60
C ASP A 80 -6.66 17.00 -4.74
N MET A 81 -5.44 17.49 -4.88
CA MET A 81 -5.07 18.50 -5.87
C MET A 81 -5.16 18.03 -7.33
N ARG A 82 -5.32 16.73 -7.57
CA ARG A 82 -5.53 16.16 -8.90
C ARG A 82 -7.01 16.13 -9.29
N THR A 83 -7.89 15.79 -8.34
CA THR A 83 -9.32 15.57 -8.61
C THR A 83 -10.18 16.74 -8.17
N GLY A 84 -9.68 17.63 -7.30
CA GLY A 84 -10.44 18.69 -6.67
C GLY A 84 -11.49 18.19 -5.66
N GLN A 85 -11.47 16.91 -5.31
CA GLN A 85 -12.44 16.31 -4.41
C GLN A 85 -11.83 16.06 -3.03
N GLN A 86 -12.69 15.97 -2.01
CA GLN A 86 -12.24 15.59 -0.68
C GLN A 86 -11.61 14.20 -0.71
N TYR A 87 -10.38 14.11 -0.21
CA TYR A 87 -9.63 12.85 -0.20
C TYR A 87 -10.28 11.85 0.74
N GLN A 88 -10.67 10.73 0.18
CA GLN A 88 -11.11 9.57 0.93
C GLN A 88 -10.04 8.49 0.85
N ALA A 89 -9.45 8.15 2.01
CA ALA A 89 -8.52 7.04 2.06
C ALA A 89 -9.21 5.76 1.60
N PRO A 90 -8.56 4.92 0.77
CA PRO A 90 -9.14 3.68 0.32
C PRO A 90 -9.52 2.82 1.52
N LYS A 91 -10.76 2.37 1.55
CA LYS A 91 -11.26 1.45 2.56
C LYS A 91 -11.17 0.03 2.00
N LEU A 92 -10.52 -0.86 2.76
CA LEU A 92 -10.54 -2.28 2.43
C LEU A 92 -11.99 -2.79 2.52
N PRO A 93 -12.46 -3.55 1.53
CA PRO A 93 -13.75 -4.23 1.64
C PRO A 93 -13.79 -5.13 2.87
N GLY A 94 -14.91 -5.14 3.59
CA GLY A 94 -15.04 -5.91 4.85
C GLY A 94 -14.75 -7.40 4.70
N TRP A 95 -15.02 -7.98 3.53
CA TRP A 95 -14.73 -9.40 3.24
C TRP A 95 -13.22 -9.74 3.26
N THR A 96 -12.31 -8.76 3.11
CA THR A 96 -10.86 -9.02 3.19
C THR A 96 -10.43 -9.46 4.59
N VAL A 97 -11.14 -9.04 5.62
CA VAL A 97 -10.87 -9.46 7.01
C VAL A 97 -11.00 -10.98 7.16
N VAL A 98 -11.95 -11.61 6.45
CA VAL A 98 -12.12 -13.06 6.46
C VAL A 98 -10.86 -13.76 5.98
N PHE A 99 -10.24 -13.29 4.88
CA PHE A 99 -9.00 -13.88 4.38
C PHE A 99 -7.83 -13.67 5.34
N TYR A 100 -7.75 -12.55 6.04
CA TYR A 100 -6.70 -12.36 7.04
C TYR A 100 -6.84 -13.35 8.20
N VAL A 101 -8.06 -13.56 8.68
CA VAL A 101 -8.33 -14.58 9.70
C VAL A 101 -7.96 -15.98 9.19
N LEU A 102 -8.34 -16.32 7.96
CA LEU A 102 -8.01 -17.59 7.33
C LEU A 102 -6.51 -17.82 7.19
N TYR A 103 -5.72 -16.79 6.80
CA TYR A 103 -4.26 -16.88 6.74
C TYR A 103 -3.63 -17.04 8.13
N ILE A 104 -4.20 -16.42 9.17
CA ILE A 104 -3.76 -16.61 10.56
C ILE A 104 -4.04 -18.05 11.01
N VAL A 105 -5.23 -18.56 10.71
CA VAL A 105 -5.59 -19.96 11.03
C VAL A 105 -4.65 -20.93 10.30
N ASN A 106 -4.36 -20.68 9.03
CA ASN A 106 -3.46 -21.51 8.23
C ASN A 106 -2.02 -21.49 8.77
N LEU A 107 -1.54 -20.32 9.20
CA LEU A 107 -0.22 -20.16 9.83
C LEU A 107 -0.05 -21.03 11.07
N PHE A 108 -1.06 -21.08 11.96
CA PHE A 108 -0.96 -21.84 13.20
C PHE A 108 -1.41 -23.30 13.06
N GLY A 109 -2.35 -23.58 12.14
CA GLY A 109 -2.99 -24.89 12.00
C GLY A 109 -2.28 -25.84 11.04
N VAL A 110 -1.56 -25.33 10.03
CA VAL A 110 -0.99 -26.17 8.96
C VAL A 110 0.53 -26.10 8.96
N LEU A 111 1.09 -24.94 8.64
CA LEU A 111 2.54 -24.73 8.52
C LEU A 111 2.98 -23.65 9.48
N GLY A 112 3.30 -24.05 10.71
CA GLY A 112 3.82 -23.13 11.73
C GLY A 112 5.24 -22.64 11.44
N GLY A 113 5.71 -21.71 12.30
CA GLY A 113 7.09 -21.22 12.26
C GLY A 113 7.32 -20.14 11.20
N ALA A 114 8.61 -19.86 10.95
CA ALA A 114 9.04 -18.74 10.11
C ALA A 114 8.61 -18.88 8.64
N LEU A 115 8.64 -20.11 8.10
CA LEU A 115 8.28 -20.37 6.71
C LEU A 115 6.78 -20.17 6.47
N GLY A 116 5.93 -20.69 7.36
CA GLY A 116 4.48 -20.46 7.30
C GLY A 116 4.13 -18.98 7.45
N ALA A 117 4.82 -18.26 8.34
CA ALA A 117 4.64 -16.82 8.50
C ALA A 117 4.97 -16.05 7.22
N LEU A 118 6.08 -16.39 6.56
CA LEU A 118 6.49 -15.75 5.30
C LEU A 118 5.46 -15.93 4.19
N ILE A 119 4.98 -17.17 4.00
CA ILE A 119 4.01 -17.50 2.95
C ILE A 119 2.68 -16.78 3.23
N ASN A 120 2.11 -16.96 4.41
CA ASN A 120 0.79 -16.42 4.75
C ASN A 120 0.77 -14.88 4.82
N MET A 121 1.84 -14.23 5.33
CA MET A 121 1.97 -12.78 5.30
C MET A 121 2.09 -12.24 3.87
N SER A 122 2.87 -12.90 3.01
CA SER A 122 2.99 -12.50 1.60
C SER A 122 1.64 -12.57 0.89
N MET A 123 0.86 -13.61 1.14
CA MET A 123 -0.48 -13.78 0.56
C MET A 123 -1.49 -12.79 1.14
N ALA A 124 -1.40 -12.41 2.41
CA ALA A 124 -2.23 -11.34 2.97
C ALA A 124 -1.96 -9.99 2.28
N VAL A 125 -0.69 -9.66 2.00
CA VAL A 125 -0.31 -8.47 1.24
C VAL A 125 -0.84 -8.53 -0.19
N ALA A 126 -0.71 -9.67 -0.88
CA ALA A 126 -1.23 -9.86 -2.22
C ALA A 126 -2.76 -9.74 -2.27
N THR A 127 -3.48 -10.32 -1.29
CA THR A 127 -4.93 -10.17 -1.12
C THR A 127 -5.32 -8.70 -0.97
N THR A 128 -4.58 -7.92 -0.18
CA THR A 128 -4.78 -6.47 -0.03
C THR A 128 -4.67 -5.76 -1.38
N SER A 129 -3.65 -6.10 -2.17
CA SER A 129 -3.41 -5.50 -3.48
C SER A 129 -4.54 -5.80 -4.47
N VAL A 130 -5.02 -7.05 -4.50
CA VAL A 130 -6.17 -7.46 -5.33
C VAL A 130 -7.45 -6.75 -4.89
N ALA A 131 -7.73 -6.70 -3.58
CA ALA A 131 -8.91 -6.08 -3.02
C ALA A 131 -9.02 -4.58 -3.38
N ASN A 132 -7.88 -3.88 -3.45
CA ASN A 132 -7.80 -2.46 -3.77
C ASN A 132 -7.70 -2.14 -5.26
N SER A 133 -7.59 -3.13 -6.13
CA SER A 133 -7.51 -2.90 -7.58
C SER A 133 -8.76 -2.17 -8.10
N LYS A 134 -8.58 -0.98 -8.67
CA LYS A 134 -9.67 -0.20 -9.28
C LYS A 134 -10.13 -0.77 -10.64
N LYS A 135 -9.34 -1.67 -11.23
CA LYS A 135 -9.60 -2.24 -12.57
C LYS A 135 -10.48 -3.50 -12.56
N MET A 136 -10.76 -4.08 -11.39
CA MET A 136 -11.48 -5.35 -11.28
C MET A 136 -12.82 -5.18 -10.58
N SER A 137 -13.84 -5.91 -11.05
CA SER A 137 -15.14 -6.00 -10.36
C SER A 137 -15.01 -6.75 -9.03
N SER A 138 -15.90 -6.47 -8.07
CA SER A 138 -15.88 -7.11 -6.74
C SER A 138 -15.92 -8.63 -6.80
N GLY A 139 -16.71 -9.21 -7.72
CA GLY A 139 -16.78 -10.67 -7.91
C GLY A 139 -15.45 -11.26 -8.38
N LYS A 140 -14.76 -10.62 -9.36
CA LYS A 140 -13.45 -11.06 -9.82
C LYS A 140 -12.40 -11.00 -8.72
N LYS A 141 -12.40 -9.92 -7.91
CA LYS A 141 -11.50 -9.79 -6.76
C LYS A 141 -11.68 -10.93 -5.78
N LEU A 142 -12.93 -11.21 -5.41
CA LEU A 142 -13.27 -12.29 -4.48
C LEU A 142 -12.82 -13.65 -5.01
N ALA A 143 -13.11 -13.95 -6.29
CA ALA A 143 -12.71 -15.21 -6.93
C ALA A 143 -11.18 -15.40 -6.93
N ILE A 144 -10.42 -14.35 -7.24
CA ILE A 144 -8.95 -14.39 -7.20
C ILE A 144 -8.46 -14.63 -5.76
N CYS A 145 -9.03 -13.95 -4.76
CA CYS A 145 -8.63 -14.14 -3.36
C CYS A 145 -8.94 -15.55 -2.86
N ILE A 146 -10.07 -16.14 -3.27
CA ILE A 146 -10.40 -17.54 -2.97
C ILE A 146 -9.36 -18.48 -3.61
N ALA A 147 -9.06 -18.29 -4.90
CA ALA A 147 -8.07 -19.10 -5.59
C ALA A 147 -6.69 -19.01 -4.92
N MET A 148 -6.27 -17.81 -4.56
CA MET A 148 -5.02 -17.55 -3.83
C MET A 148 -5.00 -18.29 -2.48
N TYR A 149 -6.07 -18.20 -1.70
CA TYR A 149 -6.17 -18.88 -0.40
C TYR A 149 -6.09 -20.40 -0.55
N VAL A 150 -6.85 -20.99 -1.48
CA VAL A 150 -6.83 -22.45 -1.75
C VAL A 150 -5.42 -22.88 -2.15
N THR A 151 -4.78 -22.18 -3.08
CA THR A 151 -3.41 -22.48 -3.52
C THR A 151 -2.41 -22.40 -2.37
N THR A 152 -2.51 -21.39 -1.51
CA THR A 152 -1.66 -21.24 -0.33
C THR A 152 -1.85 -22.39 0.64
N THR A 153 -3.09 -22.76 0.94
CA THR A 153 -3.39 -23.86 1.86
C THR A 153 -2.83 -25.20 1.34
N VAL A 154 -3.02 -25.50 0.05
CA VAL A 154 -2.44 -26.70 -0.57
C VAL A 154 -0.91 -26.70 -0.48
N LEU A 155 -0.29 -25.55 -0.77
CA LEU A 155 1.17 -25.41 -0.67
C LEU A 155 1.67 -25.63 0.76
N ASP A 156 1.01 -25.04 1.75
CA ASP A 156 1.34 -25.21 3.17
C ASP A 156 1.26 -26.67 3.60
N PHE A 157 0.23 -27.40 3.17
CA PHE A 157 0.10 -28.84 3.44
C PHE A 157 1.23 -29.66 2.79
N VAL A 158 1.55 -29.39 1.53
CA VAL A 158 2.62 -30.09 0.80
C VAL A 158 3.96 -29.89 1.52
N ILE A 159 4.26 -28.66 1.91
CA ILE A 159 5.49 -28.33 2.63
C ILE A 159 5.50 -29.02 4.01
N ALA A 160 4.41 -28.96 4.76
CA ALA A 160 4.31 -29.59 6.07
C ALA A 160 4.57 -31.11 6.00
N ILE A 161 4.00 -31.79 5.00
CA ILE A 161 4.23 -33.21 4.76
C ILE A 161 5.70 -33.48 4.39
N ALA A 162 6.28 -32.68 3.50
CA ALA A 162 7.66 -32.84 3.07
C ALA A 162 8.64 -32.66 4.24
N VAL A 163 8.46 -31.63 5.05
CA VAL A 163 9.28 -31.35 6.24
C VAL A 163 9.15 -32.46 7.26
N THR A 164 7.93 -32.93 7.55
CA THR A 164 7.69 -34.03 8.49
C THR A 164 8.35 -35.32 8.04
N LYS A 165 8.27 -35.67 6.74
CA LYS A 165 8.95 -36.85 6.19
C LYS A 165 10.46 -36.73 6.25
N TYR A 166 11.02 -35.55 6.01
CA TYR A 166 12.45 -35.33 6.09
C TYR A 166 12.96 -35.51 7.52
N LEU A 167 12.29 -34.88 8.50
CA LEU A 167 12.67 -34.97 9.92
C LEU A 167 12.55 -36.38 10.50
N ARG A 168 11.67 -37.23 9.97
CA ARG A 168 11.57 -38.65 10.40
C ARG A 168 12.66 -39.53 9.82
N ARG A 169 13.42 -39.08 8.85
CA ARG A 169 14.51 -39.82 8.21
C ARG A 169 15.90 -39.51 8.79
N CYS A 170 16.02 -38.42 9.53
CA CYS A 170 17.20 -38.06 10.32
C CYS A 170 17.09 -38.56 11.76
#